data_b9cc0f5562d7522d7d4b145a00694ae8
#
_entry.id   b9cc0f5562d7522d7d4b145a00694ae8
#
_cell.length_a   1.000
_cell.length_b   1.000
_cell.length_c   1.000
_cell.angle_alpha   90.00
_cell.angle_beta   90.00
_cell.angle_gamma   90.00
#
_symmetry.space_group_name_H-M   'P 1'
#
loop_
_entity.id
_entity.type
_entity.pdbx_description
1 polymer ?
#
loop_
_entity_poly.entity_id
_entity_poly.type
_entity_poly.pdbx_seq_one_letter_code
_entity_poly.pdbx_strand_id
1 'polypeptide(L)'
;NSNLQSAVPANPGLYTRTDGAMFDDQGNLWVLNAHKDVQNNIHIITPAGKWHSFNLIANGVRIVLDTPGEIMVDRRNSQWKWLTECRLGTGIILLQDNGTPTNPNDDHVTYRREWIDQNNHTISPLSIYTMAQDHDNTLWVGTNSGMFLIPSSVDFTLSNRCERVVIGRNDGTQLGDYLLENEQVNSIVVDGANRKWVGT
;
A
#
# COMPACT_ATOMS: atom_id res chain seq x y z
N ASN A 1 -3.72 -0.39 -26.42
CA ASN A 1 -2.67 0.48 -25.92
C ASN A 1 -1.44 -0.36 -25.58
N SER A 2 -0.30 -0.10 -26.24
CA SER A 2 0.92 -0.90 -26.11
C SER A 2 1.69 -0.66 -24.81
N ASN A 3 1.27 0.30 -23.99
CA ASN A 3 2.01 0.65 -22.78
C ASN A 3 1.62 -0.24 -21.60
N LEU A 4 0.35 -0.63 -21.49
CA LEU A 4 -0.08 -1.61 -20.49
C LEU A 4 0.09 -3.02 -21.04
N GLN A 5 0.58 -3.92 -20.22
CA GLN A 5 0.95 -5.27 -20.63
C GLN A 5 -0.09 -6.29 -20.18
N SER A 6 -0.34 -7.27 -21.04
CA SER A 6 -1.16 -8.42 -20.69
C SER A 6 -0.43 -9.36 -19.73
N ALA A 7 -1.16 -9.91 -18.77
CA ALA A 7 -0.70 -11.01 -17.93
C ALA A 7 -0.40 -12.30 -18.75
N VAL A 8 -0.95 -12.39 -19.97
CA VAL A 8 -0.72 -13.51 -20.90
C VAL A 8 -0.10 -12.96 -22.18
N PRO A 9 1.24 -12.97 -22.31
CA PRO A 9 1.93 -12.37 -23.46
C PRO A 9 1.47 -12.89 -24.83
N ALA A 10 1.03 -14.15 -24.90
CA ALA A 10 0.47 -14.75 -26.13
C ALA A 10 -0.85 -14.13 -26.56
N ASN A 11 -1.54 -13.38 -25.69
CA ASN A 11 -2.81 -12.71 -25.95
C ASN A 11 -2.75 -11.24 -25.50
N PRO A 12 -1.98 -10.39 -26.16
CA PRO A 12 -1.71 -9.02 -25.70
C PRO A 12 -2.94 -8.10 -25.67
N GLY A 13 -4.02 -8.47 -26.33
CA GLY A 13 -5.29 -7.76 -26.29
C GLY A 13 -6.24 -8.17 -25.16
N LEU A 14 -5.88 -9.21 -24.41
CA LEU A 14 -6.68 -9.78 -23.32
C LEU A 14 -5.86 -9.77 -22.02
N TYR A 15 -6.54 -9.86 -20.90
CA TYR A 15 -5.90 -10.02 -19.57
C TYR A 15 -4.98 -8.86 -19.13
N THR A 16 -5.16 -7.67 -19.67
CA THR A 16 -4.54 -6.46 -19.11
C THR A 16 -5.28 -6.10 -17.84
N ARG A 17 -4.56 -6.12 -16.71
CA ARG A 17 -5.12 -5.83 -15.39
C ARG A 17 -4.47 -4.60 -14.79
N THR A 18 -5.30 -3.67 -14.32
CA THR A 18 -4.87 -2.48 -13.59
C THR A 18 -5.63 -2.46 -12.27
N ASP A 19 -4.94 -2.51 -11.15
CA ASP A 19 -5.57 -2.65 -9.84
C ASP A 19 -5.55 -1.37 -9.00
N GLY A 20 -4.59 -0.49 -9.20
CA GLY A 20 -4.51 0.79 -8.50
C GLY A 20 -4.20 1.94 -9.44
N ALA A 21 -4.82 3.08 -9.19
CA ALA A 21 -4.51 4.31 -9.90
C ALA A 21 -4.71 5.53 -9.00
N MET A 22 -3.86 6.55 -9.17
CA MET A 22 -3.98 7.83 -8.47
C MET A 22 -3.38 8.96 -9.28
N PHE A 23 -3.76 10.19 -8.98
CA PHE A 23 -3.02 11.39 -9.40
C PHE A 23 -2.10 11.86 -8.29
N ASP A 24 -0.87 12.24 -8.64
CA ASP A 24 0.02 12.96 -7.75
C ASP A 24 -0.24 14.49 -7.80
N ASP A 25 0.47 15.25 -6.98
CA ASP A 25 0.35 16.71 -6.89
C ASP A 25 0.90 17.45 -8.13
N GLN A 26 1.67 16.78 -8.97
CA GLN A 26 2.14 17.29 -10.26
C GLN A 26 1.18 17.00 -11.40
N GLY A 27 0.07 16.29 -11.11
CA GLY A 27 -0.94 15.89 -12.08
C GLY A 27 -0.55 14.68 -12.93
N ASN A 28 0.47 13.92 -12.53
CA ASN A 28 0.78 12.65 -13.18
C ASN A 28 -0.22 11.58 -12.73
N LEU A 29 -0.73 10.81 -13.67
CA LEU A 29 -1.53 9.62 -13.38
C LEU A 29 -0.61 8.41 -13.20
N TRP A 30 -0.60 7.85 -12.02
CA TRP A 30 0.05 6.59 -11.69
C TRP A 30 -0.92 5.43 -11.90
N VAL A 31 -0.45 4.35 -12.52
CA VAL A 31 -1.24 3.15 -12.78
C VAL A 31 -0.42 1.92 -12.46
N LEU A 32 -0.99 1.01 -11.67
CA LEU A 32 -0.38 -0.28 -11.35
C LEU A 32 -0.86 -1.33 -12.36
N ASN A 33 0.05 -1.88 -13.15
CA ASN A 33 -0.23 -2.99 -14.06
C ASN A 33 0.10 -4.31 -13.34
N ALA A 34 -0.92 -4.97 -12.89
CA ALA A 34 -0.82 -6.19 -12.10
C ALA A 34 -0.33 -7.39 -12.92
N HIS A 35 0.29 -8.30 -12.27
CA HIS A 35 0.77 -9.62 -12.63
C HIS A 35 2.29 -9.74 -12.66
N LYS A 36 2.78 -10.87 -12.16
CA LYS A 36 4.22 -11.19 -12.04
C LYS A 36 4.97 -11.22 -13.36
N ASP A 37 4.28 -11.56 -14.46
CA ASP A 37 4.88 -11.76 -15.78
C ASP A 37 4.93 -10.48 -16.64
N VAL A 38 4.33 -9.37 -16.18
CA VAL A 38 4.49 -8.08 -16.86
C VAL A 38 5.90 -7.53 -16.66
N GLN A 39 6.43 -6.87 -17.69
CA GLN A 39 7.78 -6.32 -17.66
C GLN A 39 7.91 -5.17 -16.68
N ASN A 40 6.94 -4.25 -16.69
CA ASN A 40 6.88 -3.09 -15.80
C ASN A 40 5.53 -3.04 -15.11
N ASN A 41 5.55 -2.95 -13.78
CA ASN A 41 4.33 -2.90 -12.99
C ASN A 41 3.85 -1.47 -12.73
N ILE A 42 4.74 -0.48 -12.81
CA ILE A 42 4.42 0.93 -12.59
C ILE A 42 4.39 1.66 -13.93
N HIS A 43 3.31 2.39 -14.15
CA HIS A 43 3.18 3.30 -15.29
C HIS A 43 2.79 4.68 -14.79
N ILE A 44 3.45 5.71 -15.35
CA ILE A 44 3.15 7.11 -15.08
C ILE A 44 2.79 7.77 -16.40
N ILE A 45 1.67 8.48 -16.42
CA ILE A 45 1.22 9.28 -17.55
C ILE A 45 1.28 10.74 -17.11
N THR A 46 2.19 11.49 -17.69
CA THR A 46 2.33 12.92 -17.38
C THR A 46 1.15 13.73 -17.92
N PRO A 47 0.91 14.97 -17.43
CA PRO A 47 -0.11 15.87 -17.99
C PRO A 47 0.05 16.12 -19.49
N ALA A 48 1.26 16.00 -20.02
CA ALA A 48 1.53 16.09 -21.47
C ALA A 48 1.23 14.80 -22.25
N GLY A 49 0.69 13.77 -21.58
CA GLY A 49 0.35 12.49 -22.19
C GLY A 49 1.55 11.55 -22.43
N LYS A 50 2.73 11.89 -21.90
CA LYS A 50 3.92 11.05 -22.04
C LYS A 50 3.88 9.91 -21.01
N TRP A 51 4.20 8.69 -21.49
CA TRP A 51 4.26 7.48 -20.68
C TRP A 51 5.68 7.18 -20.20
N HIS A 52 5.79 6.81 -18.94
CA HIS A 52 6.99 6.25 -18.33
C HIS A 52 6.61 4.93 -17.65
N SER A 53 7.48 3.93 -17.72
CA SER A 53 7.19 2.59 -17.20
C SER A 53 8.44 2.00 -16.56
N PHE A 54 8.30 1.48 -15.33
CA PHE A 54 9.41 0.91 -14.58
C PHE A 54 8.93 -0.13 -13.56
N ASN A 55 9.88 -0.74 -12.87
CA ASN A 55 9.64 -1.62 -11.73
C ASN A 55 10.19 -1.01 -10.46
N LEU A 56 9.61 -1.36 -9.33
CA LEU A 56 10.17 -1.04 -8.03
C LEU A 56 11.36 -1.94 -7.73
N ILE A 57 12.45 -1.35 -7.29
CA ILE A 57 13.68 -2.05 -6.91
C ILE A 57 13.97 -1.72 -5.44
N ALA A 58 13.99 -2.73 -4.58
CA ALA A 58 14.44 -2.57 -3.20
C ALA A 58 15.72 -3.39 -2.98
N ASN A 59 16.76 -2.74 -2.46
CA ASN A 59 18.08 -3.37 -2.23
C ASN A 59 18.63 -4.14 -3.45
N GLY A 60 18.43 -3.60 -4.65
CA GLY A 60 18.86 -4.21 -5.90
C GLY A 60 17.99 -5.37 -6.40
N VAL A 61 16.90 -5.67 -5.72
CA VAL A 61 15.97 -6.75 -6.09
C VAL A 61 14.65 -6.14 -6.57
N ARG A 62 14.16 -6.64 -7.71
CA ARG A 62 12.85 -6.26 -8.23
C ARG A 62 11.75 -6.73 -7.28
N ILE A 63 10.85 -5.82 -6.91
CA ILE A 63 9.60 -6.16 -6.25
C ILE A 63 8.59 -6.55 -7.34
N VAL A 64 8.04 -7.75 -7.22
CA VAL A 64 7.01 -8.23 -8.13
C VAL A 64 5.65 -7.83 -7.59
N LEU A 65 4.90 -7.04 -8.35
CA LEU A 65 3.52 -6.69 -8.04
C LEU A 65 2.58 -7.62 -8.82
N ASP A 66 2.24 -8.75 -8.21
CA ASP A 66 1.35 -9.74 -8.82
C ASP A 66 -0.13 -9.41 -8.59
N THR A 67 -0.44 -8.96 -7.38
CA THR A 67 -1.78 -8.53 -6.99
C THR A 67 -1.71 -7.21 -6.22
N PRO A 68 -1.19 -6.13 -6.83
CA PRO A 68 -1.21 -4.83 -6.17
C PRO A 68 -2.64 -4.40 -5.88
N GLY A 69 -2.82 -3.63 -4.83
CA GLY A 69 -4.11 -3.07 -4.46
C GLY A 69 -4.11 -1.57 -4.64
N GLU A 70 -3.96 -0.86 -3.55
CA GLU A 70 -4.02 0.59 -3.53
C GLU A 70 -2.65 1.23 -3.78
N ILE A 71 -2.70 2.43 -4.34
CA ILE A 71 -1.58 3.37 -4.40
C ILE A 71 -2.08 4.73 -3.94
N MET A 72 -1.35 5.39 -3.05
CA MET A 72 -1.72 6.70 -2.52
C MET A 72 -0.49 7.57 -2.25
N VAL A 73 -0.65 8.89 -2.35
CA VAL A 73 0.37 9.87 -1.95
C VAL A 73 0.35 10.04 -0.44
N ASP A 74 1.51 10.07 0.23
CA ASP A 74 1.61 10.39 1.65
C ASP A 74 1.20 11.85 1.90
N ARG A 75 0.37 12.09 2.90
CA ARG A 75 -0.18 13.42 3.21
C ARG A 75 0.88 14.40 3.73
N ARG A 76 2.00 13.89 4.26
CA ARG A 76 3.10 14.73 4.80
C ARG A 76 4.11 15.12 3.74
N ASN A 77 4.28 14.25 2.74
CA ASN A 77 5.30 14.42 1.72
C ASN A 77 4.84 13.83 0.39
N SER A 78 4.54 14.68 -0.57
CA SER A 78 4.06 14.29 -1.89
C SER A 78 5.08 13.46 -2.71
N GLN A 79 6.34 13.46 -2.30
CA GLN A 79 7.38 12.60 -2.89
C GLN A 79 7.30 11.14 -2.39
N TRP A 80 6.41 10.83 -1.46
CA TRP A 80 6.22 9.50 -0.90
C TRP A 80 4.92 8.89 -1.42
N LYS A 81 5.00 7.68 -1.92
CA LYS A 81 3.85 6.90 -2.39
C LYS A 81 3.78 5.60 -1.63
N TRP A 82 2.61 5.32 -1.08
CA TRP A 82 2.29 4.07 -0.42
C TRP A 82 1.62 3.13 -1.42
N LEU A 83 2.05 1.87 -1.45
CA LEU A 83 1.45 0.83 -2.28
C LEU A 83 1.21 -0.42 -1.43
N THR A 84 0.20 -1.19 -1.80
CA THR A 84 -0.05 -2.52 -1.23
C THR A 84 0.21 -3.60 -2.27
N GLU A 85 0.84 -4.70 -1.83
CA GLU A 85 0.79 -5.99 -2.51
C GLU A 85 -0.17 -6.88 -1.71
N CYS A 86 -1.26 -7.35 -2.34
CA CYS A 86 -2.40 -7.88 -1.61
C CYS A 86 -2.29 -9.36 -1.25
N ARG A 87 -1.64 -10.21 -2.06
CA ARG A 87 -1.68 -11.66 -1.87
C ARG A 87 -0.35 -12.38 -2.06
N LEU A 88 0.23 -12.32 -3.25
CA LEU A 88 1.49 -13.03 -3.53
C LEU A 88 2.68 -12.16 -3.14
N GLY A 89 3.17 -12.35 -1.94
CA GLY A 89 4.18 -11.47 -1.38
C GLY A 89 3.56 -10.31 -0.60
N THR A 90 2.40 -10.55 0.05
CA THR A 90 1.64 -9.55 0.82
C THR A 90 2.51 -8.60 1.61
N GLY A 91 2.26 -7.31 1.47
CA GLY A 91 3.03 -6.31 2.19
C GLY A 91 2.70 -4.87 1.80
N ILE A 92 3.38 -3.95 2.46
CA ILE A 92 3.29 -2.51 2.20
C ILE A 92 4.63 -2.02 1.65
N ILE A 93 4.56 -1.19 0.65
CA ILE A 93 5.69 -0.60 -0.03
C ILE A 93 5.61 0.92 0.14
N LEU A 94 6.70 1.53 0.57
CA LEU A 94 6.92 2.97 0.51
C LEU A 94 7.90 3.24 -0.61
N LEU A 95 7.46 3.97 -1.62
CA LEU A 95 8.28 4.55 -2.68
C LEU A 95 8.54 6.03 -2.37
N GLN A 96 9.78 6.42 -2.32
CA GLN A 96 10.25 7.80 -2.19
C GLN A 96 10.90 8.20 -3.51
N ASP A 97 10.22 9.03 -4.31
CA ASP A 97 10.61 9.36 -5.70
C ASP A 97 11.47 10.63 -5.81
N ASN A 98 11.87 11.19 -4.68
CA ASN A 98 12.73 12.39 -4.59
C ASN A 98 12.24 13.61 -5.41
N GLY A 99 10.94 13.67 -5.75
CA GLY A 99 10.34 14.72 -6.58
C GLY A 99 10.58 14.55 -8.08
N THR A 100 11.10 13.40 -8.48
CA THR A 100 11.39 13.04 -9.88
C THR A 100 10.60 11.79 -10.32
N PRO A 101 9.26 11.81 -10.30
CA PRO A 101 8.41 10.63 -10.41
C PRO A 101 8.63 9.80 -11.69
N THR A 102 9.24 10.39 -12.71
CA THR A 102 9.53 9.68 -13.98
C THR A 102 10.97 9.17 -14.10
N ASN A 103 11.78 9.30 -13.04
CA ASN A 103 13.17 8.84 -12.98
C ASN A 103 13.36 7.80 -11.87
N PRO A 104 13.22 6.51 -12.13
CA PRO A 104 13.32 5.48 -11.10
C PRO A 104 14.76 5.23 -10.58
N ASN A 105 15.77 5.93 -11.10
CA ASN A 105 17.16 5.66 -10.73
C ASN A 105 17.58 6.30 -9.39
N ASP A 106 16.84 7.29 -8.92
CA ASP A 106 17.05 7.97 -7.63
C ASP A 106 15.97 7.62 -6.59
N ASP A 107 15.08 6.69 -6.94
CA ASP A 107 14.05 6.20 -6.04
C ASP A 107 14.63 5.44 -4.85
N HIS A 108 14.02 5.63 -3.69
CA HIS A 108 14.24 4.76 -2.54
C HIS A 108 12.97 3.97 -2.23
N VAL A 109 13.11 2.63 -2.17
CA VAL A 109 11.96 1.74 -1.97
C VAL A 109 12.16 0.91 -0.72
N THR A 110 11.21 1.00 0.21
CA THR A 110 11.12 0.15 1.39
C THR A 110 9.93 -0.79 1.25
N TYR A 111 10.15 -2.09 1.41
CA TYR A 111 9.12 -3.11 1.36
C TYR A 111 9.10 -3.90 2.66
N ARG A 112 7.92 -3.94 3.32
CA ARG A 112 7.73 -4.68 4.57
C ARG A 112 6.55 -5.63 4.45
N ARG A 113 6.73 -6.82 5.04
CA ARG A 113 5.77 -7.92 5.00
C ARG A 113 5.34 -8.37 6.39
N GLU A 114 6.06 -7.91 7.40
CA GLU A 114 5.85 -8.27 8.81
C GLU A 114 5.96 -7.04 9.68
N TRP A 115 5.13 -6.98 10.70
CA TRP A 115 5.10 -5.91 11.70
C TRP A 115 5.11 -6.48 13.10
N ILE A 116 5.51 -5.67 14.07
CA ILE A 116 5.54 -6.03 15.49
C ILE A 116 4.65 -5.03 16.22
N ASP A 117 3.59 -5.54 16.86
CA ASP A 117 2.65 -4.71 17.60
C ASP A 117 3.21 -4.21 18.95
N GLN A 118 2.41 -3.39 19.66
CA GLN A 118 2.76 -2.83 20.97
C GLN A 118 3.00 -3.89 22.04
N ASN A 119 2.52 -5.11 21.86
CA ASN A 119 2.69 -6.24 22.78
C ASN A 119 3.80 -7.22 22.32
N ASN A 120 4.59 -6.83 21.32
CA ASN A 120 5.63 -7.63 20.67
C ASN A 120 5.12 -8.90 19.94
N HIS A 121 3.86 -8.92 19.52
CA HIS A 121 3.36 -9.96 18.62
C HIS A 121 3.71 -9.62 17.18
N THR A 122 4.14 -10.63 16.43
CA THR A 122 4.36 -10.49 15.00
C THR A 122 3.04 -10.58 14.24
N ILE A 123 2.84 -9.63 13.33
CA ILE A 123 1.72 -9.56 12.40
C ILE A 123 2.24 -9.80 11.00
N SER A 124 1.82 -10.90 10.38
CA SER A 124 2.17 -11.31 9.02
C SER A 124 0.90 -11.67 8.27
N PRO A 125 0.14 -10.70 7.73
CA PRO A 125 -1.14 -10.97 7.10
C PRO A 125 -0.97 -11.77 5.81
N LEU A 126 -1.92 -12.66 5.53
CA LEU A 126 -1.99 -13.39 4.27
C LEU A 126 -2.52 -12.52 3.13
N SER A 127 -3.28 -11.48 3.47
CA SER A 127 -3.81 -10.50 2.51
C SER A 127 -3.94 -9.13 3.16
N ILE A 128 -3.59 -8.09 2.40
CA ILE A 128 -3.90 -6.69 2.70
C ILE A 128 -4.91 -6.21 1.67
N TYR A 129 -6.07 -5.73 2.12
CA TYR A 129 -7.16 -5.35 1.22
C TYR A 129 -7.28 -3.84 1.03
N THR A 130 -6.93 -3.08 2.05
CA THR A 130 -7.12 -1.63 2.04
C THR A 130 -6.13 -0.91 2.94
N MET A 131 -5.87 0.33 2.61
CA MET A 131 -4.98 1.21 3.33
C MET A 131 -5.51 2.65 3.28
N ALA A 132 -5.56 3.35 4.41
CA ALA A 132 -5.96 4.74 4.46
C ALA A 132 -5.08 5.54 5.41
N GLN A 133 -4.70 6.75 5.03
CA GLN A 133 -3.95 7.65 5.89
C GLN A 133 -4.90 8.67 6.50
N ASP A 134 -4.89 8.80 7.83
CA ASP A 134 -5.75 9.72 8.55
C ASP A 134 -5.15 11.14 8.66
N HIS A 135 -5.87 12.06 9.30
CA HIS A 135 -5.44 13.45 9.41
C HIS A 135 -4.26 13.65 10.38
N ASP A 136 -3.99 12.67 11.25
CA ASP A 136 -2.82 12.63 12.12
C ASP A 136 -1.65 11.91 11.44
N ASN A 137 -1.82 11.57 10.16
CA ASN A 137 -0.87 10.86 9.30
C ASN A 137 -0.58 9.42 9.76
N THR A 138 -1.42 8.84 10.58
CA THR A 138 -1.40 7.41 10.88
C THR A 138 -1.92 6.62 9.69
N LEU A 139 -1.20 5.59 9.29
CA LEU A 139 -1.61 4.69 8.23
C LEU A 139 -2.42 3.54 8.83
N TRP A 140 -3.66 3.41 8.40
CA TRP A 140 -4.61 2.37 8.80
C TRP A 140 -4.59 1.27 7.74
N VAL A 141 -4.44 0.02 8.15
CA VAL A 141 -4.26 -1.13 7.24
C VAL A 141 -5.28 -2.20 7.57
N GLY A 142 -6.11 -2.54 6.58
CA GLY A 142 -7.11 -3.61 6.67
C GLY A 142 -6.60 -4.90 6.05
N THR A 143 -6.78 -6.02 6.77
CA THR A 143 -6.23 -7.32 6.39
C THR A 143 -7.29 -8.42 6.40
N ASN A 144 -6.88 -9.63 6.06
CA ASN A 144 -7.71 -10.83 6.18
C ASN A 144 -7.99 -11.23 7.65
N SER A 145 -7.35 -10.61 8.62
CA SER A 145 -7.44 -10.95 10.04
C SER A 145 -7.33 -9.70 10.91
N GLY A 146 -8.29 -8.80 10.74
CA GLY A 146 -8.36 -7.54 11.47
C GLY A 146 -7.60 -6.40 10.81
N MET A 147 -7.20 -5.44 11.62
CA MET A 147 -6.52 -4.23 11.19
C MET A 147 -5.37 -3.88 12.12
N PHE A 148 -4.40 -3.16 11.59
CA PHE A 148 -3.32 -2.56 12.36
C PHE A 148 -3.02 -1.14 11.87
N LEU A 149 -2.28 -0.40 12.67
CA LEU A 149 -1.93 1.00 12.46
C LEU A 149 -0.42 1.14 12.37
N ILE A 150 0.06 1.99 11.46
CA ILE A 150 1.44 2.47 11.47
C ILE A 150 1.39 3.94 11.88
N PRO A 151 1.71 4.26 13.15
CA PRO A 151 1.70 5.63 13.64
C PRO A 151 2.63 6.54 12.85
N SER A 152 2.28 7.80 12.73
CA SER A 152 3.10 8.82 12.05
C SER A 152 4.48 9.03 12.68
N SER A 153 4.65 8.65 13.95
CA SER A 153 5.93 8.66 14.67
C SER A 153 6.88 7.51 14.29
N VAL A 154 6.36 6.48 13.60
CA VAL A 154 7.16 5.35 13.14
C VAL A 154 7.83 5.69 11.82
N ASP A 155 9.15 5.65 11.79
CA ASP A 155 9.89 5.70 10.53
C ASP A 155 9.80 4.34 9.84
N PHE A 156 8.96 4.25 8.81
CA PHE A 156 8.74 3.02 8.06
C PHE A 156 10.00 2.51 7.37
N THR A 157 10.98 3.36 7.07
CA THR A 157 12.23 2.95 6.42
C THR A 157 13.15 2.18 7.38
N LEU A 158 13.07 2.47 8.67
CA LEU A 158 13.93 1.91 9.71
C LEU A 158 13.23 0.90 10.61
N SER A 159 11.90 0.98 10.76
CA SER A 159 11.14 0.22 11.75
C SER A 159 9.95 -0.51 11.11
N ASN A 160 9.64 -1.69 11.66
CA ASN A 160 8.44 -2.47 11.34
C ASN A 160 7.44 -2.45 12.51
N ARG A 161 7.49 -1.43 13.37
CA ARG A 161 6.54 -1.29 14.47
C ARG A 161 5.16 -0.86 13.97
N CYS A 162 4.15 -1.41 14.61
CA CYS A 162 2.75 -1.07 14.39
C CYS A 162 1.98 -1.08 15.72
N GLU A 163 0.74 -0.69 15.67
CA GLU A 163 -0.20 -0.75 16.79
C GLU A 163 -1.48 -1.46 16.36
N ARG A 164 -2.14 -2.12 17.29
CA ARG A 164 -3.50 -2.65 17.12
C ARG A 164 -4.44 -1.91 18.06
N VAL A 165 -5.62 -1.54 17.56
CA VAL A 165 -6.64 -0.89 18.38
C VAL A 165 -7.17 -1.89 19.41
N VAL A 166 -7.10 -1.54 20.68
CA VAL A 166 -7.61 -2.36 21.78
C VAL A 166 -8.92 -1.76 22.28
N ILE A 167 -9.95 -2.58 22.33
CA ILE A 167 -11.25 -2.25 22.89
C ILE A 167 -11.32 -2.87 24.28
N GLY A 168 -11.39 -2.03 25.33
CA GLY A 168 -11.53 -2.50 26.70
C GLY A 168 -12.85 -3.25 26.91
N ARG A 169 -12.77 -4.40 27.55
CA ARG A 169 -13.97 -5.14 27.97
C ARG A 169 -14.66 -4.38 29.10
N ASN A 170 -15.92 -4.07 28.92
CA ASN A 170 -16.70 -3.36 29.95
C ASN A 170 -17.28 -4.35 31.00
N ASP A 171 -16.44 -5.28 31.47
CA ASP A 171 -16.78 -6.39 32.38
C ASP A 171 -16.11 -6.29 33.76
N GLY A 172 -15.51 -5.13 34.06
CA GLY A 172 -14.77 -4.89 35.33
C GLY A 172 -13.35 -5.45 35.34
N THR A 173 -12.91 -6.14 34.28
CA THR A 173 -11.51 -6.51 34.07
C THR A 173 -10.76 -5.36 33.38
N GLN A 174 -9.44 -5.34 33.46
CA GLN A 174 -8.61 -4.43 32.67
C GLN A 174 -8.20 -5.05 31.32
N LEU A 175 -8.90 -6.08 30.87
CA LEU A 175 -8.63 -6.78 29.63
C LEU A 175 -9.29 -6.06 28.46
N GLY A 176 -8.71 -6.21 27.28
CA GLY A 176 -9.25 -5.70 26.03
C GLY A 176 -9.07 -6.70 24.91
N ASP A 177 -9.93 -6.57 23.90
CA ASP A 177 -9.85 -7.33 22.66
C ASP A 177 -9.34 -6.43 21.55
N TYR A 178 -8.65 -6.99 20.59
CA TYR A 178 -8.26 -6.24 19.40
C TYR A 178 -9.49 -5.99 18.51
N LEU A 179 -9.63 -4.75 18.07
CA LEU A 179 -10.74 -4.34 17.22
C LEU A 179 -10.74 -5.17 15.92
N LEU A 180 -11.87 -5.79 15.62
CA LEU A 180 -12.09 -6.63 14.42
C LEU A 180 -11.09 -7.78 14.30
N GLU A 181 -10.55 -8.28 15.40
CA GLU A 181 -9.68 -9.46 15.38
C GLU A 181 -10.43 -10.65 14.74
N ASN A 182 -9.77 -11.29 13.79
CA ASN A 182 -10.30 -12.38 12.97
C ASN A 182 -11.39 -11.99 11.94
N GLU A 183 -11.71 -10.71 11.80
CA GLU A 183 -12.62 -10.24 10.75
C GLU A 183 -11.81 -9.77 9.53
N GLN A 184 -12.34 -10.00 8.35
CA GLN A 184 -11.76 -9.47 7.12
C GLN A 184 -12.14 -7.99 6.99
N VAL A 185 -11.15 -7.11 6.92
CA VAL A 185 -11.34 -5.67 6.73
C VAL A 185 -11.07 -5.31 5.27
N ASN A 186 -12.17 -5.05 4.54
CA ASN A 186 -12.15 -4.87 3.08
C ASN A 186 -11.99 -3.41 2.64
N SER A 187 -12.39 -2.47 3.48
CA SER A 187 -12.31 -1.04 3.16
C SER A 187 -12.14 -0.20 4.40
N ILE A 188 -11.36 0.87 4.28
CA ILE A 188 -11.19 1.90 5.31
C ILE A 188 -11.27 3.26 4.62
N VAL A 189 -12.13 4.14 5.13
CA VAL A 189 -12.27 5.52 4.65
C VAL A 189 -12.14 6.46 5.84
N VAL A 190 -11.37 7.53 5.66
CA VAL A 190 -11.23 8.61 6.64
C VAL A 190 -12.03 9.80 6.16
N ASP A 191 -12.99 10.26 6.97
CA ASP A 191 -13.82 11.42 6.64
C ASP A 191 -13.19 12.76 7.08
N GLY A 192 -13.84 13.86 6.71
CA GLY A 192 -13.36 15.20 7.03
C GLY A 192 -13.26 15.53 8.53
N ALA A 193 -13.90 14.75 9.39
CA ALA A 193 -13.82 14.88 10.85
C ALA A 193 -12.81 13.88 11.46
N ASN A 194 -11.94 13.29 10.63
CA ASN A 194 -10.97 12.27 11.02
C ASN A 194 -11.58 10.98 11.59
N ARG A 195 -12.87 10.68 11.29
CA ARG A 195 -13.50 9.42 11.66
C ARG A 195 -13.13 8.34 10.65
N LYS A 196 -12.94 7.13 11.13
CA LYS A 196 -12.60 5.96 10.31
C LYS A 196 -13.88 5.13 10.11
N TRP A 197 -14.25 4.98 8.86
CA TRP A 197 -15.34 4.09 8.44
C TRP A 197 -14.70 2.80 7.96
N VAL A 198 -15.07 1.69 8.56
CA VAL A 198 -14.45 0.38 8.30
C VAL A 198 -15.53 -0.57 7.80
N GLY A 199 -15.28 -1.19 6.65
CA GLY A 199 -16.13 -2.22 6.06
C GLY A 199 -15.48 -3.59 6.19
N THR A 200 -16.25 -4.58 6.64
CA THR A 200 -15.86 -5.99 6.80
C THR A 200 -16.66 -6.89 5.87
#